data_a4ab8b22040fc1e58b7602fa661ed412
#
_entry.id   a4ab8b22040fc1e58b7602fa661ed412
#
_cell.length_a   1.000
_cell.length_b   1.000
_cell.length_c   1.000
_cell.angle_alpha   90.00
_cell.angle_beta   90.00
_cell.angle_gamma   90.00
#
_symmetry.space_group_name_H-M   'P 1'
#
loop_
_entity.id
_entity.type
_entity.pdbx_description
1 polymer ?
#
loop_
_entity_poly.entity_id
_entity_poly.type
_entity_poly.pdbx_seq_one_letter_code
_entity_poly.pdbx_strand_id
1 'polypeptide(L)'
;INSNTQSVSSKILTTKKTAIYREGIGCTLVGDNSGISDEASLRRQVMPNIPLLALDVNTPWPMGQQGVIQKLSPQVFSMIDGAANIQFSENKTYQVATHSIAIAHKGELVYERYAPGISPQTPLYGFSLGKTLATLLAGKLSANGELNIHQPLANQVWQDVRADISSHHLLTMTSGLQFDESYEDATSDANMLFVADDMAELSVNKVANAPAGQEFKYSTANSLIFAEYLNQQLGGLENTYSEFQNLMRQISVNNAIVQADGHGTMTFGMQDLISTRDLLRIGQFMLQKGQWDGQEVIPEYWFDYMQTPVAATMNAENSLKKSYGAGIWLNLSEPYGKILPSLPEDAYLGLGMRGQYVIVIPSQELVIVRTGTTLD
;
A
#
# COMPACT_ATOMS: atom_id res chain seq x y z
N ILE A 1 -25.47 11.72 -6.24
CA ILE A 1 -24.21 12.42 -6.53
C ILE A 1 -24.51 13.89 -6.66
N ASN A 2 -23.74 14.71 -5.99
CA ASN A 2 -23.83 16.17 -6.10
C ASN A 2 -22.48 16.73 -6.54
N SER A 3 -22.39 17.13 -7.81
CA SER A 3 -21.15 17.65 -8.40
C SER A 3 -20.76 19.02 -7.80
N ASN A 4 -21.73 19.87 -7.44
CA ASN A 4 -21.45 21.19 -6.88
C ASN A 4 -20.83 21.11 -5.47
N THR A 5 -21.17 20.08 -4.71
CA THR A 5 -20.63 19.84 -3.37
C THR A 5 -19.60 18.72 -3.34
N GLN A 6 -19.24 18.17 -4.50
CA GLN A 6 -18.30 17.05 -4.63
C GLN A 6 -18.62 15.91 -3.64
N SER A 7 -19.88 15.52 -3.54
CA SER A 7 -20.35 14.56 -2.55
C SER A 7 -21.30 13.51 -3.12
N VAL A 8 -21.30 12.35 -2.46
CA VAL A 8 -22.23 11.24 -2.71
C VAL A 8 -22.95 10.91 -1.43
N SER A 9 -24.28 10.86 -1.46
CA SER A 9 -25.07 10.42 -0.33
C SER A 9 -25.89 9.19 -0.67
N SER A 10 -25.97 8.26 0.27
CA SER A 10 -26.88 7.12 0.25
C SER A 10 -27.78 7.18 1.47
N LYS A 11 -29.04 6.77 1.31
CA LYS A 11 -30.01 6.72 2.40
C LYS A 11 -30.72 5.36 2.40
N ILE A 12 -30.70 4.70 3.53
CA ILE A 12 -31.44 3.45 3.79
C ILE A 12 -32.32 3.70 5.00
N LEU A 13 -33.63 3.66 4.82
CA LEU A 13 -34.61 4.00 5.85
C LEU A 13 -34.35 5.40 6.44
N THR A 14 -33.97 5.47 7.70
CA THR A 14 -33.66 6.73 8.41
C THR A 14 -32.19 7.10 8.39
N THR A 15 -31.30 6.16 8.07
CA THR A 15 -29.85 6.36 8.07
C THR A 15 -29.39 6.94 6.74
N LYS A 16 -28.69 8.08 6.80
CA LYS A 16 -28.03 8.70 5.66
C LYS A 16 -26.54 8.72 5.91
N LYS A 17 -25.76 8.23 4.91
CA LYS A 17 -24.29 8.37 4.89
C LYS A 17 -23.90 9.26 3.70
N THR A 18 -22.93 10.12 3.91
CA THR A 18 -22.41 11.04 2.90
C THR A 18 -20.90 10.87 2.82
N ALA A 19 -20.36 10.74 1.61
CA ALA A 19 -18.94 10.83 1.36
C ALA A 19 -18.64 12.14 0.63
N ILE A 20 -17.54 12.80 1.02
CA ILE A 20 -17.06 14.05 0.42
C ILE A 20 -15.74 13.75 -0.29
N TYR A 21 -15.64 14.15 -1.56
CA TYR A 21 -14.40 14.11 -2.30
C TYR A 21 -13.53 15.32 -1.98
N ARG A 22 -12.26 15.08 -1.76
CA ARG A 22 -11.21 16.09 -1.57
C ARG A 22 -10.09 15.84 -2.58
N GLU A 23 -9.70 16.87 -3.29
CA GLU A 23 -8.66 16.75 -4.31
C GLU A 23 -7.32 16.33 -3.69
N GLY A 24 -6.66 15.36 -4.31
CA GLY A 24 -5.37 14.79 -3.87
C GLY A 24 -5.47 13.68 -2.83
N ILE A 25 -6.52 13.64 -2.00
CA ILE A 25 -6.69 12.67 -0.91
C ILE A 25 -7.99 11.88 -0.93
N GLY A 26 -8.75 11.98 -2.04
CA GLY A 26 -9.90 11.13 -2.31
C GLY A 26 -11.15 11.40 -1.49
N CYS A 27 -11.97 10.37 -1.28
CA CYS A 27 -13.25 10.44 -0.61
C CYS A 27 -13.15 10.01 0.85
N THR A 28 -13.90 10.71 1.73
CA THR A 28 -14.08 10.29 3.11
C THR A 28 -15.56 10.33 3.50
N LEU A 29 -15.99 9.45 4.40
CA LEU A 29 -17.32 9.50 4.98
C LEU A 29 -17.43 10.66 5.96
N VAL A 30 -18.58 11.33 5.94
CA VAL A 30 -18.94 12.30 6.99
C VAL A 30 -19.55 11.51 8.16
N GLY A 31 -19.00 11.72 9.34
CA GLY A 31 -19.47 11.04 10.55
C GLY A 31 -20.91 11.41 10.93
N ASP A 32 -21.58 10.42 11.49
CA ASP A 32 -22.99 10.54 11.90
C ASP A 32 -23.13 10.91 13.37
N ASN A 33 -22.52 11.76 13.99
CA ASN A 33 -22.70 12.16 15.41
C ASN A 33 -21.41 12.19 16.26
N SER A 34 -20.25 11.92 15.72
CA SER A 34 -19.03 11.93 16.52
C SER A 34 -18.50 13.34 16.81
N GLY A 35 -19.05 14.36 16.14
CA GLY A 35 -18.68 15.77 16.39
C GLY A 35 -17.29 16.17 15.90
N ILE A 36 -16.62 15.31 15.17
CA ILE A 36 -15.19 15.43 14.87
C ILE A 36 -14.92 15.94 13.46
N SER A 37 -15.58 15.46 12.44
CA SER A 37 -15.47 16.01 11.11
C SER A 37 -16.79 16.58 10.62
N ASP A 38 -17.01 17.84 10.83
CA ASP A 38 -18.08 18.52 10.12
C ASP A 38 -17.71 18.64 8.62
N GLU A 39 -18.72 18.70 7.78
CA GLU A 39 -18.56 18.85 6.33
C GLU A 39 -17.67 20.06 5.98
N ALA A 40 -17.75 21.14 6.74
CA ALA A 40 -16.97 22.35 6.53
C ALA A 40 -15.49 22.15 6.88
N SER A 41 -15.19 21.36 7.91
CA SER A 41 -13.81 21.00 8.27
C SER A 41 -13.15 20.16 7.17
N LEU A 42 -13.83 19.13 6.69
CA LEU A 42 -13.34 18.29 5.61
C LEU A 42 -13.07 19.09 4.33
N ARG A 43 -13.95 20.04 3.99
CA ARG A 43 -13.77 20.90 2.80
C ARG A 43 -12.63 21.90 2.93
N ARG A 44 -12.12 22.16 4.12
CA ARG A 44 -10.93 23.00 4.35
C ARG A 44 -9.63 22.25 4.20
N GLN A 45 -9.65 20.92 4.19
CA GLN A 45 -8.45 20.10 3.94
C GLN A 45 -8.12 20.15 2.44
N VAL A 46 -7.38 21.15 2.04
CA VAL A 46 -6.95 21.35 0.65
C VAL A 46 -5.48 20.98 0.56
N MET A 47 -5.16 19.98 -0.24
CA MET A 47 -3.79 19.56 -0.45
C MET A 47 -3.05 20.50 -1.40
N PRO A 48 -1.73 20.66 -1.23
CA PRO A 48 -0.92 21.38 -2.19
C PRO A 48 -1.10 20.80 -3.59
N ASN A 49 -1.29 21.67 -4.57
CA ASN A 49 -1.30 21.24 -5.97
C ASN A 49 0.12 20.89 -6.39
N ILE A 50 0.47 19.61 -6.32
CA ILE A 50 1.74 19.09 -6.82
C ILE A 50 1.51 18.64 -8.28
N PRO A 51 2.06 19.37 -9.27
CA PRO A 51 1.82 19.04 -10.67
C PRO A 51 2.30 17.64 -11.01
N LEU A 52 1.52 16.88 -11.77
CA LEU A 52 1.95 15.60 -12.31
C LEU A 52 3.21 15.79 -13.19
N LEU A 53 4.06 14.76 -13.21
CA LEU A 53 5.18 14.76 -14.16
C LEU A 53 4.66 14.67 -15.58
N ALA A 54 5.23 15.48 -16.47
CA ALA A 54 4.97 15.37 -17.90
C ALA A 54 5.76 14.18 -18.49
N LEU A 55 5.32 12.96 -18.18
CA LEU A 55 5.93 11.77 -18.74
C LEU A 55 5.63 11.67 -20.23
N ASP A 56 6.67 11.76 -21.05
CA ASP A 56 6.56 11.71 -22.51
C ASP A 56 6.02 10.36 -22.97
N VAL A 57 5.03 10.42 -23.87
CA VAL A 57 4.37 9.23 -24.45
C VAL A 57 5.28 8.43 -25.37
N ASN A 58 6.34 9.04 -25.90
CA ASN A 58 7.31 8.42 -26.80
C ASN A 58 8.56 7.93 -26.06
N THR A 59 8.73 8.33 -24.81
CA THR A 59 9.81 7.81 -23.97
C THR A 59 9.42 6.45 -23.39
N PRO A 60 10.30 5.44 -23.49
CA PRO A 60 10.04 4.11 -22.93
C PRO A 60 9.72 4.14 -21.43
N TRP A 61 8.81 3.24 -21.03
CA TRP A 61 8.69 2.89 -19.62
C TRP A 61 10.06 2.37 -19.10
N PRO A 62 10.52 2.67 -17.88
CA PRO A 62 9.78 3.31 -16.79
C PRO A 62 9.83 4.85 -16.78
N MET A 63 10.71 5.47 -17.56
CA MET A 63 10.93 6.92 -17.54
C MET A 63 9.85 7.71 -18.28
N GLY A 64 9.10 7.07 -19.16
CA GLY A 64 8.00 7.64 -19.92
C GLY A 64 6.75 6.77 -19.93
N GLN A 65 5.86 7.05 -20.89
CA GLN A 65 4.57 6.38 -21.05
C GLN A 65 4.49 5.44 -22.26
N GLN A 66 5.58 5.31 -23.04
CA GLN A 66 5.57 4.38 -24.15
C GLN A 66 5.39 2.95 -23.63
N GLY A 67 4.44 2.21 -24.25
CA GLY A 67 4.12 0.84 -23.87
C GLY A 67 5.19 -0.16 -24.25
N VAL A 68 4.80 -1.43 -24.36
CA VAL A 68 5.69 -2.53 -24.67
C VAL A 68 6.49 -2.28 -25.95
N ILE A 69 7.82 -2.22 -25.83
CA ILE A 69 8.75 -2.05 -26.94
C ILE A 69 9.45 -3.36 -27.24
N GLN A 70 9.88 -4.08 -26.19
CA GLN A 70 10.58 -5.34 -26.33
C GLN A 70 9.61 -6.41 -26.84
N LYS A 71 9.93 -6.98 -28.00
CA LYS A 71 9.18 -8.13 -28.53
C LYS A 71 9.72 -9.40 -27.89
N LEU A 72 8.92 -10.00 -27.03
CA LEU A 72 9.15 -11.37 -26.57
C LEU A 72 9.19 -12.31 -27.77
N SER A 73 9.91 -13.42 -27.66
CA SER A 73 9.78 -14.47 -28.68
C SER A 73 8.32 -14.94 -28.76
N PRO A 74 7.83 -15.34 -29.95
CA PRO A 74 6.44 -15.78 -30.09
C PRO A 74 6.04 -16.88 -29.10
N GLN A 75 6.98 -17.75 -28.77
CA GLN A 75 6.76 -18.85 -27.83
C GLN A 75 6.54 -18.31 -26.40
N VAL A 76 7.42 -17.42 -25.93
CA VAL A 76 7.32 -16.81 -24.59
C VAL A 76 6.05 -15.95 -24.48
N PHE A 77 5.77 -15.15 -25.52
CA PHE A 77 4.53 -14.36 -25.57
C PHE A 77 3.30 -15.24 -25.45
N SER A 78 3.23 -16.34 -26.22
CA SER A 78 2.11 -17.28 -26.20
C SER A 78 1.91 -17.93 -24.83
N MET A 79 3.00 -18.24 -24.11
CA MET A 79 2.92 -18.78 -22.74
C MET A 79 2.36 -17.75 -21.76
N ILE A 80 2.86 -16.53 -21.79
CA ILE A 80 2.40 -15.44 -20.90
C ILE A 80 0.96 -15.08 -21.22
N ASP A 81 0.62 -14.90 -22.49
CA ASP A 81 -0.74 -14.54 -22.92
C ASP A 81 -1.75 -15.67 -22.64
N GLY A 82 -1.32 -16.93 -22.76
CA GLY A 82 -2.11 -18.09 -22.36
C GLY A 82 -2.42 -18.10 -20.86
N ALA A 83 -1.44 -17.82 -20.02
CA ALA A 83 -1.64 -17.68 -18.57
C ALA A 83 -2.54 -16.47 -18.24
N ALA A 84 -2.33 -15.34 -18.92
CA ALA A 84 -3.17 -14.16 -18.77
C ALA A 84 -4.62 -14.43 -19.20
N ASN A 85 -4.85 -15.18 -20.29
CA ASN A 85 -6.20 -15.56 -20.71
C ASN A 85 -6.98 -16.28 -19.62
N ILE A 86 -6.33 -17.15 -18.84
CA ILE A 86 -6.96 -17.84 -17.71
C ILE A 86 -7.40 -16.80 -16.65
N GLN A 87 -6.55 -15.82 -16.36
CA GLN A 87 -6.81 -14.77 -15.37
C GLN A 87 -7.91 -13.79 -15.80
N PHE A 88 -8.04 -13.52 -17.09
CA PHE A 88 -9.07 -12.64 -17.66
C PHE A 88 -10.33 -13.38 -18.07
N SER A 89 -10.34 -14.71 -18.03
CA SER A 89 -11.55 -15.50 -18.31
C SER A 89 -12.55 -15.33 -17.16
N GLU A 90 -13.85 -15.24 -17.50
CA GLU A 90 -14.92 -15.31 -16.51
C GLU A 90 -15.02 -16.72 -15.93
N ASN A 91 -14.08 -17.08 -15.08
CA ASN A 91 -14.09 -18.37 -14.42
C ASN A 91 -14.97 -18.27 -13.16
N LYS A 92 -16.22 -18.69 -13.30
CA LYS A 92 -17.21 -18.72 -12.20
C LYS A 92 -16.79 -19.61 -11.02
N THR A 93 -15.88 -20.55 -11.25
CA THR A 93 -15.40 -21.48 -10.21
C THR A 93 -14.47 -20.77 -9.23
N TYR A 94 -13.63 -19.86 -9.72
CA TYR A 94 -12.64 -19.14 -8.89
C TYR A 94 -13.03 -17.68 -8.60
N GLN A 95 -14.16 -17.21 -9.12
CA GLN A 95 -14.64 -15.83 -8.98
C GLN A 95 -13.53 -14.77 -9.16
N VAL A 96 -12.67 -15.00 -10.15
CA VAL A 96 -11.54 -14.11 -10.47
C VAL A 96 -11.99 -13.08 -11.48
N ALA A 97 -11.84 -11.81 -11.14
CA ALA A 97 -11.98 -10.69 -12.07
C ALA A 97 -10.67 -9.91 -12.11
N THR A 98 -9.83 -10.19 -13.10
CA THR A 98 -8.56 -9.48 -13.28
C THR A 98 -8.80 -8.17 -14.02
N HIS A 99 -8.32 -7.08 -13.44
CA HIS A 99 -8.35 -5.74 -14.04
C HIS A 99 -7.15 -5.49 -14.93
N SER A 100 -5.97 -5.89 -14.48
CA SER A 100 -4.74 -5.71 -15.25
C SER A 100 -3.65 -6.70 -14.87
N ILE A 101 -2.76 -6.95 -15.82
CA ILE A 101 -1.47 -7.63 -15.62
C ILE A 101 -0.41 -6.79 -16.35
N ALA A 102 0.71 -6.52 -15.71
CA ALA A 102 1.88 -5.91 -16.34
C ALA A 102 3.16 -6.59 -15.85
N ILE A 103 4.12 -6.75 -16.76
CA ILE A 103 5.38 -7.45 -16.49
C ILE A 103 6.53 -6.60 -17.01
N ALA A 104 7.52 -6.34 -16.15
CA ALA A 104 8.81 -5.77 -16.51
C ALA A 104 9.91 -6.80 -16.32
N HIS A 105 10.82 -6.87 -17.28
CA HIS A 105 12.00 -7.74 -17.26
C HIS A 105 13.24 -6.92 -17.65
N LYS A 106 14.27 -6.96 -16.82
CA LYS A 106 15.51 -6.19 -17.04
C LYS A 106 15.27 -4.69 -17.24
N GLY A 107 14.33 -4.13 -16.47
CA GLY A 107 14.01 -2.71 -16.53
C GLY A 107 13.12 -2.28 -17.70
N GLU A 108 12.67 -3.22 -18.54
CA GLU A 108 11.81 -2.93 -19.69
C GLU A 108 10.40 -3.52 -19.50
N LEU A 109 9.36 -2.78 -19.92
CA LEU A 109 7.99 -3.28 -19.97
C LEU A 109 7.86 -4.29 -21.11
N VAL A 110 7.65 -5.57 -20.79
CA VAL A 110 7.62 -6.66 -21.78
C VAL A 110 6.21 -7.21 -22.06
N TYR A 111 5.27 -7.00 -21.14
CA TYR A 111 3.88 -7.42 -21.31
C TYR A 111 2.95 -6.52 -20.50
N GLU A 112 1.81 -6.19 -21.07
CA GLU A 112 0.72 -5.56 -20.34
C GLU A 112 -0.63 -5.92 -20.96
N ARG A 113 -1.64 -6.09 -20.13
CA ARG A 113 -3.03 -6.35 -20.54
C ARG A 113 -3.99 -5.76 -19.53
N TYR A 114 -5.09 -5.22 -20.01
CA TYR A 114 -6.11 -4.53 -19.25
C TYR A 114 -7.51 -5.05 -19.59
N ALA A 115 -8.38 -5.10 -18.60
CA ALA A 115 -9.79 -5.38 -18.82
C ALA A 115 -10.49 -4.21 -19.54
N PRO A 116 -11.62 -4.44 -20.21
CA PRO A 116 -12.40 -3.38 -20.85
C PRO A 116 -12.70 -2.23 -19.87
N GLY A 117 -12.43 -1.00 -20.29
CA GLY A 117 -12.61 0.22 -19.49
C GLY A 117 -11.47 0.55 -18.53
N ILE A 118 -10.45 -0.28 -18.44
CA ILE A 118 -9.24 -0.03 -17.66
C ILE A 118 -8.11 0.40 -18.60
N SER A 119 -7.37 1.44 -18.23
CA SER A 119 -6.20 1.92 -18.96
C SER A 119 -4.93 1.79 -18.12
N PRO A 120 -3.74 1.94 -18.72
CA PRO A 120 -2.48 1.94 -17.98
C PRO A 120 -2.38 2.98 -16.87
N GLN A 121 -3.16 4.06 -16.96
CA GLN A 121 -3.19 5.19 -16.03
C GLN A 121 -4.39 5.13 -15.07
N THR A 122 -5.30 4.16 -15.22
CA THR A 122 -6.47 4.05 -14.33
C THR A 122 -6.01 3.69 -12.91
N PRO A 123 -6.25 4.55 -11.89
CA PRO A 123 -5.96 4.21 -10.50
C PRO A 123 -6.92 3.11 -10.03
N LEU A 124 -6.37 2.04 -9.50
CA LEU A 124 -7.10 0.90 -8.97
C LEU A 124 -6.77 0.70 -7.49
N TYR A 125 -7.69 0.15 -6.72
CA TYR A 125 -7.44 -0.10 -5.31
C TYR A 125 -6.25 -1.03 -5.12
N GLY A 126 -5.25 -0.55 -4.37
CA GLY A 126 -4.05 -1.31 -3.97
C GLY A 126 -4.23 -2.03 -2.64
N PHE A 127 -5.14 -1.52 -1.79
CA PHE A 127 -5.32 -1.99 -0.42
C PHE A 127 -3.98 -2.06 0.32
N SER A 128 -3.64 -3.21 0.88
CA SER A 128 -2.42 -3.37 1.70
C SER A 128 -1.09 -3.11 0.96
N LEU A 129 -1.10 -2.87 -0.36
CA LEU A 129 0.08 -2.35 -1.06
C LEU A 129 0.54 -1.00 -0.51
N GLY A 130 -0.37 -0.21 0.04
CA GLY A 130 -0.05 1.05 0.72
C GLY A 130 0.90 0.89 1.92
N LYS A 131 0.96 -0.28 2.56
CA LYS A 131 1.94 -0.56 3.62
C LYS A 131 3.38 -0.54 3.08
N THR A 132 3.58 -1.03 1.86
CA THR A 132 4.87 -0.90 1.16
C THR A 132 5.19 0.57 0.86
N LEU A 133 4.19 1.37 0.43
CA LEU A 133 4.37 2.81 0.19
C LEU A 133 4.77 3.56 1.46
N ALA A 134 4.11 3.26 2.58
CA ALA A 134 4.45 3.84 3.89
C ALA A 134 5.91 3.50 4.29
N THR A 135 6.34 2.27 4.01
CA THR A 135 7.72 1.83 4.32
C THR A 135 8.74 2.51 3.41
N LEU A 136 8.43 2.72 2.12
CA LEU A 136 9.30 3.48 1.23
C LEU A 136 9.41 4.96 1.67
N LEU A 137 8.31 5.57 2.10
CA LEU A 137 8.33 6.92 2.65
C LEU A 137 9.17 6.99 3.94
N ALA A 138 9.03 6.01 4.83
CA ALA A 138 9.87 5.90 6.02
C ALA A 138 11.36 5.83 5.68
N GLY A 139 11.72 5.10 4.62
CA GLY A 139 13.10 5.00 4.13
C GLY A 139 13.64 6.33 3.65
N LYS A 140 12.86 7.08 2.90
CA LYS A 140 13.23 8.41 2.43
C LYS A 140 13.46 9.37 3.58
N LEU A 141 12.52 9.43 4.53
CA LEU A 141 12.61 10.30 5.71
C LEU A 141 13.79 9.90 6.63
N SER A 142 14.02 8.60 6.79
CA SER A 142 15.17 8.10 7.57
C SER A 142 16.50 8.47 6.93
N ALA A 143 16.61 8.36 5.60
CA ALA A 143 17.81 8.76 4.87
C ALA A 143 18.11 10.26 4.98
N ASN A 144 17.06 11.07 5.06
CA ASN A 144 17.18 12.51 5.28
C ASN A 144 17.50 12.90 6.74
N GLY A 145 17.46 11.94 7.67
CA GLY A 145 17.61 12.19 9.12
C GLY A 145 16.36 12.78 9.78
N GLU A 146 15.22 12.76 9.09
CA GLU A 146 13.93 13.29 9.56
C GLU A 146 13.13 12.26 10.37
N LEU A 147 13.47 10.98 10.28
CA LEU A 147 12.82 9.90 10.99
C LEU A 147 13.83 8.91 11.59
N ASN A 148 13.76 8.68 12.90
CA ASN A 148 14.45 7.57 13.55
C ASN A 148 13.44 6.47 13.85
N ILE A 149 13.45 5.41 13.05
CA ILE A 149 12.46 4.32 13.18
C ILE A 149 12.57 3.50 14.46
N HIS A 150 13.72 3.53 15.15
CA HIS A 150 13.94 2.79 16.40
C HIS A 150 13.60 3.58 17.65
N GLN A 151 13.34 4.86 17.53
CA GLN A 151 12.91 5.67 18.66
C GLN A 151 11.44 5.38 18.98
N PRO A 152 11.06 5.20 20.26
CA PRO A 152 9.67 5.13 20.67
C PRO A 152 8.87 6.34 20.16
N LEU A 153 7.59 6.10 19.81
CA LEU A 153 6.75 7.15 19.20
C LEU A 153 6.40 8.30 20.13
N ALA A 154 6.77 8.22 21.41
CA ALA A 154 6.48 9.23 22.43
C ALA A 154 4.98 9.58 22.52
N ASN A 155 4.12 8.60 22.30
CA ASN A 155 2.67 8.76 22.35
C ASN A 155 2.23 8.99 23.80
N GLN A 156 1.60 10.14 24.08
CA GLN A 156 1.17 10.52 25.42
C GLN A 156 0.06 9.61 26.02
N VAL A 157 -0.67 8.89 25.16
CA VAL A 157 -1.73 7.98 25.58
C VAL A 157 -1.17 6.67 26.16
N TRP A 158 0.02 6.28 25.75
CA TRP A 158 0.61 5.00 26.12
C TRP A 158 1.51 5.10 27.38
N GLN A 159 0.97 4.64 28.51
CA GLN A 159 1.65 4.62 29.80
C GLN A 159 1.97 3.18 30.28
N ASP A 160 1.81 2.20 29.39
CA ASP A 160 2.02 0.78 29.63
C ASP A 160 3.08 0.21 28.67
N VAL A 161 3.08 -1.09 28.42
CA VAL A 161 4.00 -1.78 27.51
C VAL A 161 4.00 -1.24 26.06
N ARG A 162 2.99 -0.44 25.70
CA ARG A 162 2.93 0.22 24.38
C ARG A 162 3.86 1.42 24.26
N ALA A 163 4.37 1.95 25.39
CA ALA A 163 5.26 3.10 25.40
C ALA A 163 6.57 2.85 24.62
N ASP A 164 6.97 1.59 24.47
CA ASP A 164 8.17 1.18 23.74
C ASP A 164 7.93 0.97 22.23
N ILE A 165 6.68 1.11 21.76
CA ILE A 165 6.36 0.97 20.34
C ILE A 165 7.08 2.06 19.55
N SER A 166 7.81 1.65 18.50
CA SER A 166 8.50 2.52 17.57
C SER A 166 7.98 2.32 16.14
N SER A 167 8.36 3.18 15.21
CA SER A 167 8.05 3.02 13.80
C SER A 167 8.55 1.67 13.25
N HIS A 168 9.70 1.18 13.72
CA HIS A 168 10.20 -0.15 13.39
C HIS A 168 9.17 -1.25 13.71
N HIS A 169 8.61 -1.23 14.91
CA HIS A 169 7.62 -2.22 15.33
C HIS A 169 6.32 -2.15 14.51
N LEU A 170 5.92 -0.95 14.10
CA LEU A 170 4.75 -0.77 13.23
C LEU A 170 5.00 -1.30 11.82
N LEU A 171 6.14 -0.94 11.21
CA LEU A 171 6.49 -1.34 9.84
C LEU A 171 6.74 -2.85 9.73
N THR A 172 7.20 -3.49 10.80
CA THR A 172 7.47 -4.94 10.87
C THR A 172 6.31 -5.76 11.44
N MET A 173 5.15 -5.12 11.72
CA MET A 173 3.96 -5.79 12.28
C MET A 173 4.22 -6.48 13.64
N THR A 174 5.08 -5.87 14.46
CA THR A 174 5.48 -6.40 15.76
C THR A 174 5.17 -5.45 16.92
N SER A 175 4.16 -4.61 16.78
CA SER A 175 3.75 -3.66 17.83
C SER A 175 3.19 -4.34 19.09
N GLY A 176 2.74 -5.59 18.99
CA GLY A 176 2.05 -6.30 20.08
C GLY A 176 0.60 -5.86 20.29
N LEU A 177 0.08 -4.92 19.48
CA LEU A 177 -1.30 -4.45 19.58
C LEU A 177 -2.29 -5.52 19.14
N GLN A 178 -3.38 -5.66 19.88
CA GLN A 178 -4.50 -6.51 19.50
C GLN A 178 -5.28 -5.86 18.37
N PHE A 179 -5.50 -6.61 17.30
CA PHE A 179 -6.27 -6.15 16.16
C PHE A 179 -6.87 -7.34 15.41
N ASP A 180 -8.16 -7.26 15.07
CA ASP A 180 -8.82 -8.25 14.22
C ASP A 180 -8.84 -7.77 12.77
N GLU A 181 -7.95 -8.35 11.94
CA GLU A 181 -7.82 -8.06 10.50
C GLU A 181 -8.86 -8.80 9.64
N SER A 182 -9.85 -9.48 10.23
CA SER A 182 -10.89 -10.19 9.49
C SER A 182 -11.77 -9.21 8.71
N TYR A 183 -12.15 -9.59 7.49
CA TYR A 183 -13.11 -8.83 6.66
C TYR A 183 -14.47 -9.53 6.52
N GLU A 184 -14.63 -10.70 7.12
CA GLU A 184 -15.87 -11.49 7.10
C GLU A 184 -16.85 -11.03 8.19
N ASP A 185 -16.34 -10.62 9.35
CA ASP A 185 -17.12 -10.11 10.46
C ASP A 185 -17.26 -8.59 10.35
N ALA A 186 -18.49 -8.10 10.18
CA ALA A 186 -18.80 -6.66 10.12
C ALA A 186 -18.39 -5.88 11.38
N THR A 187 -18.16 -6.55 12.49
CA THR A 187 -17.74 -5.96 13.79
C THR A 187 -16.25 -6.08 14.04
N SER A 188 -15.49 -6.70 13.13
CA SER A 188 -14.04 -6.77 13.23
C SER A 188 -13.39 -5.37 13.22
N ASP A 189 -12.19 -5.28 13.79
CA ASP A 189 -11.45 -4.02 13.83
C ASP A 189 -11.21 -3.47 12.43
N ALA A 190 -10.83 -4.32 11.48
CA ALA A 190 -10.59 -3.92 10.09
C ALA A 190 -11.84 -3.33 9.42
N ASN A 191 -13.02 -3.92 9.64
CA ASN A 191 -14.27 -3.39 9.07
C ASN A 191 -14.73 -2.11 9.79
N MET A 192 -14.47 -1.98 11.09
CA MET A 192 -14.79 -0.77 11.84
C MET A 192 -13.97 0.44 11.38
N LEU A 193 -12.75 0.24 10.87
CA LEU A 193 -11.95 1.32 10.27
C LEU A 193 -12.66 1.99 9.09
N PHE A 194 -13.36 1.23 8.25
CA PHE A 194 -14.06 1.81 7.08
C PHE A 194 -15.20 2.77 7.44
N VAL A 195 -15.69 2.72 8.67
CA VAL A 195 -16.75 3.60 9.15
C VAL A 195 -16.28 4.61 10.21
N ALA A 196 -15.00 4.55 10.60
CA ALA A 196 -14.39 5.47 11.55
C ALA A 196 -14.08 6.82 10.89
N ASP A 197 -14.35 7.91 11.60
CA ASP A 197 -13.92 9.26 11.21
C ASP A 197 -12.42 9.46 11.47
N ASP A 198 -11.93 8.91 12.58
CA ASP A 198 -10.55 8.93 13.03
C ASP A 198 -10.06 7.48 13.15
N MET A 199 -9.44 7.01 12.09
CA MET A 199 -8.92 5.64 12.03
C MET A 199 -7.69 5.47 12.92
N ALA A 200 -6.89 6.53 13.07
CA ALA A 200 -5.70 6.51 13.92
C ALA A 200 -6.07 6.44 15.41
N GLU A 201 -7.05 7.23 15.86
CA GLU A 201 -7.54 7.18 17.25
C GLU A 201 -8.06 5.78 17.61
N LEU A 202 -8.88 5.18 16.72
CA LEU A 202 -9.37 3.81 16.92
C LEU A 202 -8.20 2.82 17.05
N SER A 203 -7.15 3.02 16.26
CA SER A 203 -5.97 2.15 16.24
C SER A 203 -5.07 2.33 17.47
N VAL A 204 -4.80 3.57 17.88
CA VAL A 204 -3.97 3.92 19.06
C VAL A 204 -4.60 3.40 20.36
N ASN A 205 -5.92 3.35 20.43
CA ASN A 205 -6.65 2.90 21.61
C ASN A 205 -6.70 1.37 21.78
N LYS A 206 -6.10 0.59 20.84
CA LYS A 206 -6.02 -0.87 21.00
C LYS A 206 -5.11 -1.24 22.15
N VAL A 207 -5.50 -2.29 22.88
CA VAL A 207 -4.69 -2.86 23.95
C VAL A 207 -3.53 -3.66 23.36
N ALA A 208 -2.43 -3.79 24.12
CA ALA A 208 -1.33 -4.67 23.74
C ALA A 208 -1.49 -6.03 24.43
N ASN A 209 -1.32 -7.11 23.67
CA ASN A 209 -1.26 -8.47 24.19
C ASN A 209 0.18 -8.91 24.54
N ALA A 210 1.17 -8.27 23.91
CA ALA A 210 2.57 -8.56 24.10
C ALA A 210 3.41 -7.27 24.05
N PRO A 211 4.60 -7.23 24.66
CA PRO A 211 5.57 -6.19 24.44
C PRO A 211 5.96 -6.07 22.96
N ALA A 212 6.29 -4.85 22.53
CA ALA A 212 6.75 -4.59 21.18
C ALA A 212 7.97 -5.47 20.79
N GLY A 213 7.99 -5.97 19.58
CA GLY A 213 9.05 -6.83 19.02
C GLY A 213 8.93 -8.32 19.35
N GLN A 214 7.98 -8.73 20.19
CA GLN A 214 7.88 -10.14 20.62
C GLN A 214 6.91 -10.99 19.79
N GLU A 215 5.85 -10.38 19.26
CA GLU A 215 4.81 -11.09 18.51
C GLU A 215 4.60 -10.44 17.15
N PHE A 216 4.58 -11.25 16.09
CA PHE A 216 4.14 -10.82 14.78
C PHE A 216 2.62 -10.92 14.69
N LYS A 217 1.98 -9.78 14.40
CA LYS A 217 0.56 -9.74 14.06
C LYS A 217 0.33 -8.75 12.92
N TYR A 218 -0.03 -9.28 11.75
CA TYR A 218 -0.38 -8.43 10.64
C TYR A 218 -1.59 -7.55 11.00
N SER A 219 -1.45 -6.23 10.85
CA SER A 219 -2.44 -5.28 11.33
C SER A 219 -2.41 -3.99 10.52
N THR A 220 -3.56 -3.61 10.00
CA THR A 220 -3.76 -2.30 9.35
C THR A 220 -3.66 -1.14 10.35
N ALA A 221 -3.99 -1.37 11.63
CA ALA A 221 -3.79 -0.36 12.68
C ALA A 221 -2.35 0.15 12.74
N ASN A 222 -1.37 -0.72 12.53
CA ASN A 222 0.04 -0.32 12.56
C ASN A 222 0.36 0.77 11.52
N SER A 223 -0.15 0.64 10.29
CA SER A 223 0.08 1.65 9.25
C SER A 223 -0.65 2.96 9.51
N LEU A 224 -1.81 2.93 10.15
CA LEU A 224 -2.56 4.13 10.52
C LEU A 224 -1.90 4.89 11.68
N ILE A 225 -1.42 4.18 12.69
CA ILE A 225 -0.64 4.77 13.78
C ILE A 225 0.65 5.39 13.22
N PHE A 226 1.31 4.70 12.29
CA PHE A 226 2.51 5.23 11.64
C PHE A 226 2.21 6.50 10.83
N ALA A 227 1.12 6.52 10.06
CA ALA A 227 0.70 7.69 9.28
C ALA A 227 0.41 8.91 10.17
N GLU A 228 -0.29 8.69 11.28
CA GLU A 228 -0.56 9.76 12.24
C GLU A 228 0.73 10.25 12.93
N TYR A 229 1.64 9.33 13.25
CA TYR A 229 2.95 9.72 13.76
C TYR A 229 3.73 10.57 12.75
N LEU A 230 3.69 10.25 11.46
CA LEU A 230 4.29 11.08 10.41
C LEU A 230 3.65 12.46 10.34
N ASN A 231 2.33 12.58 10.47
CA ASN A 231 1.66 13.87 10.53
C ASN A 231 2.19 14.72 11.70
N GLN A 232 2.38 14.11 12.86
CA GLN A 232 2.92 14.81 14.03
C GLN A 232 4.38 15.26 13.82
N GLN A 233 5.22 14.39 13.23
CA GLN A 233 6.63 14.70 12.98
C GLN A 233 6.82 15.76 11.89
N LEU A 234 6.01 15.72 10.85
CA LEU A 234 6.12 16.60 9.69
C LEU A 234 5.26 17.88 9.79
N GLY A 235 4.46 18.01 10.85
CA GLY A 235 3.62 19.19 11.09
C GLY A 235 2.28 19.19 10.37
N GLY A 236 1.74 17.99 10.07
CA GLY A 236 0.38 17.79 9.58
C GLY A 236 0.26 17.10 8.22
N LEU A 237 -0.99 16.79 7.85
CA LEU A 237 -1.35 16.08 6.62
C LEU A 237 -0.71 16.71 5.37
N GLU A 238 -0.72 18.03 5.25
CA GLU A 238 -0.24 18.76 4.06
C GLU A 238 1.23 18.45 3.76
N ASN A 239 2.05 18.43 4.81
CA ASN A 239 3.47 18.12 4.69
C ASN A 239 3.68 16.61 4.45
N THR A 240 2.97 15.74 5.15
CA THR A 240 3.04 14.29 4.94
C THR A 240 2.64 13.92 3.51
N TYR A 241 1.58 14.52 3.01
CA TYR A 241 1.14 14.37 1.61
C TYR A 241 2.21 14.86 0.63
N SER A 242 2.82 16.03 0.91
CA SER A 242 3.86 16.60 0.05
C SER A 242 5.10 15.70 -0.02
N GLU A 243 5.56 15.17 1.12
CA GLU A 243 6.69 14.24 1.16
C GLU A 243 6.39 12.94 0.40
N PHE A 244 5.18 12.39 0.58
CA PHE A 244 4.75 11.22 -0.19
C PHE A 244 4.73 11.49 -1.69
N GLN A 245 4.12 12.59 -2.13
CA GLN A 245 4.04 12.95 -3.55
C GLN A 245 5.42 13.26 -4.14
N ASN A 246 6.31 13.90 -3.38
CA ASN A 246 7.69 14.18 -3.79
C ASN A 246 8.45 12.87 -4.03
N LEU A 247 8.33 11.89 -3.13
CA LEU A 247 8.92 10.56 -3.33
C LEU A 247 8.36 9.89 -4.59
N MET A 248 7.04 9.89 -4.77
CA MET A 248 6.40 9.30 -5.95
C MET A 248 6.90 9.93 -7.25
N ARG A 249 7.03 11.26 -7.28
CA ARG A 249 7.58 11.97 -8.44
C ARG A 249 9.02 11.61 -8.74
N GLN A 250 9.87 11.46 -7.70
CA GLN A 250 11.27 11.08 -7.89
C GLN A 250 11.43 9.73 -8.60
N ILE A 251 10.43 8.85 -8.49
CA ILE A 251 10.41 7.53 -9.13
C ILE A 251 9.41 7.45 -10.29
N SER A 252 9.08 8.58 -10.90
CA SER A 252 8.21 8.69 -12.08
C SER A 252 6.79 8.13 -11.88
N VAL A 253 6.29 8.11 -10.65
CA VAL A 253 4.93 7.67 -10.29
C VAL A 253 4.00 8.88 -10.25
N ASN A 254 2.92 8.84 -11.04
CA ASN A 254 1.96 9.94 -11.15
C ASN A 254 0.57 9.63 -10.59
N ASN A 255 0.16 8.37 -10.64
CA ASN A 255 -1.21 7.97 -10.33
C ASN A 255 -1.22 7.07 -9.08
N ALA A 256 -0.61 7.57 -7.99
CA ALA A 256 -0.66 6.99 -6.67
C ALA A 256 -1.32 7.98 -5.71
N ILE A 257 -2.49 7.62 -5.23
CA ILE A 257 -3.29 8.41 -4.30
C ILE A 257 -3.46 7.57 -3.03
N VAL A 258 -3.00 8.09 -1.92
CA VAL A 258 -3.34 7.57 -0.60
C VAL A 258 -4.42 8.48 -0.03
N GLN A 259 -5.61 7.94 0.19
CA GLN A 259 -6.70 8.73 0.75
C GLN A 259 -6.40 9.09 2.22
N ALA A 260 -7.09 10.09 2.74
CA ALA A 260 -7.02 10.41 4.15
C ALA A 260 -8.40 10.27 4.79
N ASP A 261 -8.44 9.92 6.07
CA ASP A 261 -9.66 9.87 6.86
C ASP A 261 -10.21 11.27 7.19
N GLY A 262 -11.24 11.36 8.02
CA GLY A 262 -11.87 12.61 8.43
C GLY A 262 -10.95 13.53 9.23
N HIS A 263 -9.98 12.99 9.92
CA HIS A 263 -8.99 13.72 10.72
C HIS A 263 -7.74 14.12 9.94
N GLY A 264 -7.54 13.55 8.74
CA GLY A 264 -6.39 13.85 7.93
C GLY A 264 -5.25 12.84 8.09
N THR A 265 -5.53 11.67 8.63
CA THR A 265 -4.57 10.56 8.63
C THR A 265 -4.59 9.87 7.27
N MET A 266 -3.44 9.80 6.60
CA MET A 266 -3.30 9.04 5.33
C MET A 266 -3.53 7.56 5.59
N THR A 267 -4.44 6.94 4.82
CA THR A 267 -4.93 5.59 5.08
C THR A 267 -4.08 4.51 4.42
N PHE A 268 -2.77 4.59 4.60
CA PHE A 268 -1.82 3.62 4.04
C PHE A 268 -2.24 2.18 4.33
N GLY A 269 -2.41 1.41 3.26
CA GLY A 269 -2.79 -0.01 3.35
C GLY A 269 -4.29 -0.29 3.42
N MET A 270 -5.14 0.73 3.19
CA MET A 270 -6.59 0.57 3.10
C MET A 270 -7.19 1.16 1.82
N GLN A 271 -7.02 2.45 1.62
CA GLN A 271 -7.72 3.22 0.58
C GLN A 271 -6.72 3.84 -0.40
N ASP A 272 -5.77 3.03 -0.84
CA ASP A 272 -4.76 3.42 -1.80
C ASP A 272 -5.26 3.12 -3.22
N LEU A 273 -5.11 4.10 -4.11
CA LEU A 273 -5.48 4.00 -5.52
C LEU A 273 -4.22 4.22 -6.37
N ILE A 274 -3.79 3.19 -7.09
CA ILE A 274 -2.53 3.23 -7.82
C ILE A 274 -2.72 2.63 -9.22
N SER A 275 -2.16 3.27 -10.25
CA SER A 275 -2.21 2.69 -11.59
C SER A 275 -1.29 1.48 -11.73
N THR A 276 -1.62 0.60 -12.65
CA THR A 276 -0.84 -0.64 -12.89
C THR A 276 0.60 -0.35 -13.26
N ARG A 277 0.82 0.62 -14.16
CA ARG A 277 2.18 1.00 -14.56
C ARG A 277 2.96 1.67 -13.44
N ASP A 278 2.28 2.36 -12.53
CA ASP A 278 2.91 2.97 -11.38
C ASP A 278 3.24 1.93 -10.30
N LEU A 279 2.38 0.93 -10.09
CA LEU A 279 2.74 -0.25 -9.28
C LEU A 279 3.97 -0.97 -9.84
N LEU A 280 4.05 -1.08 -11.17
CA LEU A 280 5.21 -1.69 -11.81
C LEU A 280 6.49 -0.85 -11.63
N ARG A 281 6.39 0.51 -11.66
CA ARG A 281 7.50 1.42 -11.31
C ARG A 281 7.95 1.26 -9.88
N ILE A 282 7.02 1.16 -8.95
CA ILE A 282 7.34 0.90 -7.53
C ILE A 282 8.07 -0.43 -7.38
N GLY A 283 7.59 -1.49 -8.03
CA GLY A 283 8.28 -2.79 -8.04
C GLY A 283 9.68 -2.71 -8.67
N GLN A 284 9.82 -1.98 -9.78
CA GLN A 284 11.12 -1.76 -10.44
C GLN A 284 12.08 -0.96 -9.55
N PHE A 285 11.59 0.06 -8.86
CA PHE A 285 12.38 0.83 -7.89
C PHE A 285 12.88 -0.04 -6.73
N MET A 286 12.02 -0.94 -6.23
CA MET A 286 12.43 -1.91 -5.20
C MET A 286 13.46 -2.91 -5.74
N LEU A 287 13.30 -3.40 -6.98
CA LEU A 287 14.25 -4.27 -7.64
C LEU A 287 15.63 -3.61 -7.79
N GLN A 288 15.66 -2.31 -8.07
CA GLN A 288 16.87 -1.51 -8.20
C GLN A 288 17.40 -1.00 -6.85
N LYS A 289 16.85 -1.47 -5.73
CA LYS A 289 17.29 -1.13 -4.38
C LYS A 289 17.44 0.39 -4.18
N GLY A 290 16.42 1.15 -4.62
CA GLY A 290 16.35 2.58 -4.39
C GLY A 290 17.06 3.48 -5.40
N GLN A 291 17.66 2.89 -6.42
CA GLN A 291 18.21 3.64 -7.55
C GLN A 291 17.12 3.97 -8.57
N TRP A 292 17.11 5.21 -9.07
CA TRP A 292 16.20 5.64 -10.12
C TRP A 292 16.84 6.72 -10.98
N ASP A 293 16.85 6.52 -12.30
CA ASP A 293 17.47 7.45 -13.27
C ASP A 293 18.90 7.87 -12.88
N GLY A 294 19.69 6.91 -12.42
CA GLY A 294 21.08 7.15 -11.97
C GLY A 294 21.22 7.90 -10.64
N GLN A 295 20.13 8.14 -9.92
CA GLN A 295 20.11 8.79 -8.60
C GLN A 295 19.75 7.78 -7.51
N GLU A 296 20.43 7.85 -6.37
CA GLU A 296 20.01 7.16 -5.16
C GLU A 296 18.88 7.96 -4.49
N VAL A 297 17.64 7.47 -4.58
CA VAL A 297 16.46 8.10 -3.98
C VAL A 297 16.27 7.65 -2.54
N ILE A 298 16.47 6.35 -2.29
CA ILE A 298 16.49 5.72 -0.96
C ILE A 298 17.73 4.82 -0.91
N PRO A 299 18.57 4.88 0.13
CA PRO A 299 19.79 4.08 0.21
C PRO A 299 19.53 2.57 0.19
N GLU A 300 20.45 1.81 -0.41
CA GLU A 300 20.35 0.35 -0.55
C GLU A 300 20.11 -0.37 0.78
N TYR A 301 20.74 0.07 1.87
CA TYR A 301 20.57 -0.55 3.20
C TYR A 301 19.12 -0.60 3.67
N TRP A 302 18.27 0.31 3.18
CA TRP A 302 16.84 0.32 3.50
C TRP A 302 16.11 -0.88 2.89
N PHE A 303 16.48 -1.25 1.68
CA PHE A 303 15.91 -2.43 1.01
C PHE A 303 16.39 -3.72 1.64
N ASP A 304 17.64 -3.77 2.12
CA ASP A 304 18.13 -4.89 2.93
C ASP A 304 17.37 -4.99 4.26
N TYR A 305 17.08 -3.85 4.91
CA TYR A 305 16.20 -3.80 6.08
C TYR A 305 14.78 -4.30 5.75
N MET A 306 14.17 -3.82 4.66
CA MET A 306 12.84 -4.28 4.24
C MET A 306 12.79 -5.80 4.01
N GLN A 307 13.86 -6.39 3.52
CA GLN A 307 13.97 -7.81 3.20
C GLN A 307 14.50 -8.66 4.37
N THR A 308 14.81 -8.06 5.52
CA THR A 308 15.22 -8.81 6.72
C THR A 308 14.01 -9.49 7.34
N PRO A 309 14.02 -10.85 7.46
CA PRO A 309 12.89 -11.57 8.03
C PRO A 309 12.66 -11.21 9.51
N VAL A 310 11.41 -10.97 9.86
CA VAL A 310 11.01 -10.70 11.24
C VAL A 310 10.99 -12.01 12.03
N ALA A 311 11.85 -12.13 13.04
CA ALA A 311 11.96 -13.34 13.84
C ALA A 311 10.64 -13.73 14.56
N ALA A 312 9.84 -12.75 14.95
CA ALA A 312 8.55 -12.96 15.58
C ALA A 312 7.52 -13.68 14.68
N THR A 313 7.71 -13.70 13.36
CA THR A 313 6.83 -14.43 12.44
C THR A 313 6.89 -15.94 12.62
N MET A 314 7.98 -16.46 13.21
CA MET A 314 8.13 -17.88 13.51
C MET A 314 7.22 -18.35 14.65
N ASN A 315 6.81 -17.45 15.52
CA ASN A 315 5.98 -17.73 16.70
C ASN A 315 4.49 -17.45 16.47
N ALA A 316 4.09 -17.02 15.27
CA ALA A 316 2.71 -16.75 14.96
C ALA A 316 1.85 -18.02 15.11
N GLU A 317 0.88 -18.00 16.01
CA GLU A 317 0.03 -19.14 16.38
C GLU A 317 -0.89 -19.65 15.26
N ASN A 318 -1.00 -18.96 14.16
CA ASN A 318 -1.89 -19.33 13.08
C ASN A 318 -1.14 -19.78 11.83
N SER A 319 -1.79 -20.63 11.05
CA SER A 319 -1.47 -21.30 9.79
C SER A 319 -0.67 -20.50 8.74
N LEU A 320 -0.36 -19.24 8.99
CA LEU A 320 0.45 -18.36 8.19
C LEU A 320 1.88 -18.25 8.77
N LYS A 321 2.59 -19.37 8.87
CA LYS A 321 4.06 -19.35 9.01
C LYS A 321 4.68 -18.76 7.74
N LYS A 322 4.35 -17.52 7.42
CA LYS A 322 4.85 -16.82 6.25
C LYS A 322 5.82 -15.75 6.69
N SER A 323 6.91 -15.61 5.96
CA SER A 323 7.93 -14.64 6.31
C SER A 323 7.51 -13.23 5.89
N TYR A 324 7.68 -12.27 6.80
CA TYR A 324 7.45 -10.85 6.59
C TYR A 324 8.72 -10.07 6.92
N GLY A 325 8.96 -9.00 6.19
CA GLY A 325 10.02 -8.04 6.46
C GLY A 325 9.44 -6.73 7.01
N ALA A 326 9.85 -5.59 6.45
CA ALA A 326 9.21 -4.32 6.73
C ALA A 326 8.36 -3.89 5.53
N GLY A 327 7.04 -3.90 5.68
CA GLY A 327 6.07 -3.49 4.65
C GLY A 327 5.98 -4.42 3.42
N ILE A 328 6.64 -5.57 3.42
CA ILE A 328 6.62 -6.56 2.33
C ILE A 328 6.62 -7.99 2.87
N TRP A 329 6.07 -8.90 2.10
CA TRP A 329 6.11 -10.34 2.33
C TRP A 329 7.33 -10.95 1.64
N LEU A 330 7.94 -11.94 2.29
CA LEU A 330 9.12 -12.66 1.77
C LEU A 330 8.73 -14.08 1.38
N ASN A 331 9.30 -14.60 0.29
CA ASN A 331 8.97 -15.93 -0.22
C ASN A 331 9.93 -17.02 0.28
N LEU A 332 10.33 -16.95 1.54
CA LEU A 332 11.30 -17.87 2.12
C LEU A 332 10.73 -19.28 2.34
N SER A 333 11.59 -20.29 2.20
CA SER A 333 11.31 -21.69 2.55
C SER A 333 11.34 -21.92 4.07
N GLU A 334 11.63 -23.12 4.51
CA GLU A 334 11.75 -23.47 5.93
C GLU A 334 12.69 -22.51 6.71
N PRO A 335 12.37 -22.14 7.94
CA PRO A 335 11.24 -22.62 8.74
C PRO A 335 9.90 -21.93 8.45
N TYR A 336 9.88 -21.00 7.51
CA TYR A 336 8.69 -20.33 6.99
C TYR A 336 8.03 -21.20 5.91
N GLY A 337 6.92 -20.82 5.39
CA GLY A 337 6.31 -21.43 4.22
C GLY A 337 6.30 -20.46 3.06
N LYS A 338 6.70 -20.87 1.86
CA LYS A 338 6.61 -20.03 0.67
C LYS A 338 5.19 -19.54 0.45
N ILE A 339 5.03 -18.26 0.17
CA ILE A 339 3.75 -17.65 -0.19
C ILE A 339 3.34 -18.15 -1.59
N LEU A 340 4.28 -18.13 -2.51
CA LEU A 340 4.14 -18.63 -3.88
C LEU A 340 5.17 -19.73 -4.13
N PRO A 341 4.78 -21.02 -3.96
CA PRO A 341 5.73 -22.14 -3.96
C PRO A 341 6.56 -22.27 -5.25
N SER A 342 6.01 -21.83 -6.39
CA SER A 342 6.69 -21.90 -7.69
C SER A 342 7.76 -20.83 -7.89
N LEU A 343 7.81 -19.80 -7.05
CA LEU A 343 8.79 -18.72 -7.16
C LEU A 343 10.08 -19.04 -6.38
N PRO A 344 11.21 -18.44 -6.78
CA PRO A 344 12.46 -18.55 -6.04
C PRO A 344 12.34 -17.90 -4.64
N GLU A 345 13.30 -18.18 -3.78
CA GLU A 345 13.29 -17.71 -2.38
C GLU A 345 13.65 -16.23 -2.24
N ASP A 346 14.34 -15.68 -3.21
CA ASP A 346 14.66 -14.25 -3.25
C ASP A 346 13.49 -13.38 -3.72
N ALA A 347 12.36 -14.00 -4.11
CA ALA A 347 11.15 -13.27 -4.43
C ALA A 347 10.56 -12.61 -3.18
N TYR A 348 10.10 -11.37 -3.32
CA TYR A 348 9.34 -10.68 -2.29
C TYR A 348 8.13 -9.95 -2.89
N LEU A 349 7.14 -9.66 -2.05
CA LEU A 349 5.82 -9.31 -2.55
C LEU A 349 5.19 -8.17 -1.73
N GLY A 350 4.60 -7.21 -2.44
CA GLY A 350 3.49 -6.44 -1.91
C GLY A 350 2.20 -7.20 -2.19
N LEU A 351 1.38 -7.41 -1.18
CA LEU A 351 0.09 -8.09 -1.29
C LEU A 351 -1.03 -7.17 -0.83
N GLY A 352 -2.05 -7.01 -1.67
CA GLY A 352 -3.27 -6.32 -1.32
C GLY A 352 -4.48 -7.25 -1.36
N MET A 353 -5.48 -6.96 -0.54
CA MET A 353 -6.72 -7.72 -0.45
C MET A 353 -7.32 -8.00 -1.84
N ARG A 354 -7.96 -9.14 -2.02
CA ARG A 354 -8.61 -9.57 -3.27
C ARG A 354 -7.66 -9.73 -4.46
N GLY A 355 -6.39 -10.04 -4.19
CA GLY A 355 -5.42 -10.43 -5.22
C GLY A 355 -4.76 -9.24 -5.93
N GLN A 356 -4.45 -8.19 -5.23
CA GLN A 356 -3.50 -7.19 -5.69
C GLN A 356 -2.09 -7.69 -5.41
N TYR A 357 -1.26 -7.76 -6.44
CA TYR A 357 0.10 -8.28 -6.33
C TYR A 357 1.11 -7.34 -6.98
N VAL A 358 2.19 -7.07 -6.27
CA VAL A 358 3.46 -6.60 -6.82
C VAL A 358 4.50 -7.64 -6.43
N ILE A 359 5.00 -8.39 -7.39
CA ILE A 359 5.97 -9.47 -7.19
C ILE A 359 7.30 -9.03 -7.77
N VAL A 360 8.34 -9.06 -6.97
CA VAL A 360 9.72 -8.73 -7.38
C VAL A 360 10.58 -9.97 -7.23
N ILE A 361 11.31 -10.32 -8.29
CA ILE A 361 12.17 -11.51 -8.35
C ILE A 361 13.58 -11.07 -8.77
N PRO A 362 14.45 -10.74 -7.80
CA PRO A 362 15.79 -10.21 -8.08
C PRO A 362 16.64 -11.10 -8.96
N SER A 363 16.71 -12.41 -8.69
CA SER A 363 17.50 -13.37 -9.47
C SER A 363 17.10 -13.47 -10.94
N GLN A 364 15.90 -12.99 -11.28
CA GLN A 364 15.37 -13.00 -12.65
C GLN A 364 15.22 -11.60 -13.24
N GLU A 365 15.64 -10.56 -12.53
CA GLU A 365 15.43 -9.16 -12.91
C GLU A 365 13.98 -8.90 -13.37
N LEU A 366 12.99 -9.43 -12.62
CA LEU A 366 11.59 -9.53 -13.03
C LEU A 366 10.67 -8.84 -12.01
N VAL A 367 9.74 -8.07 -12.52
CA VAL A 367 8.63 -7.51 -11.75
C VAL A 367 7.31 -7.87 -12.41
N ILE A 368 6.37 -8.37 -11.62
CA ILE A 368 5.02 -8.72 -12.09
C ILE A 368 4.00 -7.97 -11.23
N VAL A 369 3.06 -7.32 -11.88
CA VAL A 369 1.91 -6.68 -11.24
C VAL A 369 0.63 -7.34 -11.74
N ARG A 370 -0.25 -7.65 -10.81
CA ARG A 370 -1.63 -8.03 -11.09
C ARG A 370 -2.56 -7.21 -10.22
N THR A 371 -3.61 -6.67 -10.81
CA THR A 371 -4.73 -6.07 -10.08
C THR A 371 -6.04 -6.77 -10.44
N GLY A 372 -6.98 -6.77 -9.53
CA GLY A 372 -8.27 -7.40 -9.81
C GLY A 372 -9.11 -7.59 -8.55
N THR A 373 -10.17 -8.39 -8.70
CA THR A 373 -10.99 -8.87 -7.58
C THR A 373 -11.02 -10.39 -7.64
N THR A 374 -10.41 -11.01 -6.66
CA THR A 374 -10.55 -12.45 -6.43
C THR A 374 -11.40 -12.60 -5.17
N LEU A 375 -12.50 -13.31 -5.26
CA LEU A 375 -13.33 -13.66 -4.10
C LEU A 375 -12.85 -15.02 -3.63
N ASP A 376 -12.47 -15.12 -2.36
CA ASP A 376 -12.05 -16.37 -1.71
C ASP A 376 -13.25 -17.28 -1.45
#